data_f82a1f4ab322bbe0b5a4cf48f693ac36
#
_entry.id   f82a1f4ab322bbe0b5a4cf48f693ac36
#
_cell.length_a   1.000
_cell.length_b   1.000
_cell.length_c   1.000
_cell.angle_alpha   90.00
_cell.angle_beta   90.00
_cell.angle_gamma   90.00
#
_symmetry.space_group_name_H-M   'P 1'
#
loop_
_entity.id
_entity.type
_entity.pdbx_description
1 polymer ?
#
loop_
_entity_poly.entity_id
_entity_poly.type
_entity_poly.pdbx_seq_one_letter_code
_entity_poly.pdbx_strand_id
1 'polypeptide(L)'
;RLDRFDAAAKKLQNTRILCCGADAPHPDFFAHDAGKLLLQIGAAGAAYLRENGFEPEMVCGPNVLAMTSPCDAEDALDRLADVLAAWDKTAAPPNAAPHILPAPGAVRCTIGAALLRPSRIVPMQSAVGQTAAEYLWAYPPGVPLIAPGEEVTAALAAAPFAPGWEEAP
;
A
#
# COMPACT_ATOMS: atom_id res chain seq x y z
N ARG A 1 -19.79 4.57 -14.97
CA ARG A 1 -18.40 5.04 -15.15
C ARG A 1 -17.40 3.92 -14.89
N LEU A 2 -17.49 3.22 -13.76
CA LEU A 2 -16.61 2.09 -13.44
C LEU A 2 -16.66 0.97 -14.48
N ASP A 3 -17.81 0.62 -15.02
CA ASP A 3 -17.95 -0.42 -16.06
C ASP A 3 -17.20 -0.06 -17.34
N ARG A 4 -17.22 1.23 -17.74
CA ARG A 4 -16.44 1.71 -18.90
C ARG A 4 -14.95 1.63 -18.63
N PHE A 5 -14.53 2.04 -17.45
CA PHE A 5 -13.13 1.93 -17.01
C PHE A 5 -12.67 0.45 -17.02
N ASP A 6 -13.45 -0.44 -16.43
CA ASP A 6 -13.16 -1.88 -16.40
C ASP A 6 -13.01 -2.46 -17.81
N ALA A 7 -13.91 -2.08 -18.71
CA ALA A 7 -13.83 -2.51 -20.11
C ALA A 7 -12.59 -1.98 -20.85
N ALA A 8 -12.10 -0.79 -20.49
CA ALA A 8 -10.85 -0.24 -21.01
C ALA A 8 -9.64 -0.93 -20.38
N ALA A 9 -9.68 -1.16 -19.09
CA ALA A 9 -8.63 -1.83 -18.31
C ALA A 9 -8.34 -3.26 -18.79
N LYS A 10 -9.36 -4.00 -19.18
CA LYS A 10 -9.24 -5.36 -19.75
C LYS A 10 -8.47 -5.42 -21.09
N LYS A 11 -8.21 -4.28 -21.72
CA LYS A 11 -7.43 -4.19 -22.96
C LYS A 11 -5.93 -3.95 -22.74
N LEU A 12 -5.53 -3.64 -21.53
CA LEU A 12 -4.13 -3.43 -21.15
C LEU A 12 -3.36 -4.75 -21.22
N GLN A 13 -2.12 -4.70 -21.68
CA GLN A 13 -1.29 -5.89 -21.92
C GLN A 13 -0.18 -6.04 -20.86
N ASN A 14 0.43 -4.93 -20.47
CA ASN A 14 1.57 -4.89 -19.55
C ASN A 14 1.18 -4.37 -18.17
N THR A 15 -0.01 -3.82 -18.01
CA THR A 15 -0.57 -3.30 -16.76
C THR A 15 -1.70 -4.21 -16.30
N ARG A 16 -1.64 -4.67 -15.07
CA ARG A 16 -2.73 -5.44 -14.47
C ARG A 16 -3.50 -4.57 -13.50
N ILE A 17 -4.83 -4.64 -13.60
CA ILE A 17 -5.74 -4.11 -12.60
C ILE A 17 -6.29 -5.30 -11.84
N LEU A 18 -5.97 -5.38 -10.54
CA LEU A 18 -6.33 -6.51 -9.70
C LEU A 18 -7.73 -6.37 -9.09
N CYS A 19 -8.19 -5.12 -8.94
CA CYS A 19 -9.46 -4.80 -8.31
C CYS A 19 -10.07 -3.61 -9.03
N CYS A 20 -11.18 -3.82 -9.72
CA CYS A 20 -12.07 -2.78 -10.21
C CYS A 20 -13.43 -3.39 -10.59
N GLY A 21 -14.48 -2.57 -10.62
CA GLY A 21 -15.82 -3.04 -10.97
C GLY A 21 -16.50 -3.88 -9.88
N ALA A 22 -17.60 -4.54 -10.26
CA ALA A 22 -18.45 -5.26 -9.32
C ALA A 22 -17.97 -6.69 -8.99
N ASP A 23 -17.12 -7.26 -9.84
CA ASP A 23 -16.67 -8.63 -9.68
C ASP A 23 -15.55 -8.72 -8.64
N ALA A 24 -15.66 -9.65 -7.70
CA ALA A 24 -14.62 -9.90 -6.72
C ALA A 24 -13.33 -10.36 -7.43
N PRO A 25 -12.19 -9.73 -7.15
CA PRO A 25 -10.95 -10.00 -7.88
C PRO A 25 -10.34 -11.38 -7.55
N HIS A 26 -10.72 -11.98 -6.45
CA HIS A 26 -10.24 -13.28 -6.00
C HIS A 26 -11.27 -13.96 -5.10
N PRO A 27 -11.44 -15.30 -5.16
CA PRO A 27 -12.43 -16.03 -4.36
C PRO A 27 -12.21 -15.92 -2.84
N ASP A 28 -10.99 -15.60 -2.40
CA ASP A 28 -10.69 -15.44 -0.98
C ASP A 28 -11.11 -14.07 -0.42
N PHE A 29 -11.54 -13.13 -1.25
CA PHE A 29 -12.08 -11.86 -0.79
C PHE A 29 -13.52 -12.03 -0.34
N PHE A 30 -13.81 -11.71 0.91
CA PHE A 30 -15.18 -11.65 1.42
C PHE A 30 -16.00 -10.55 0.72
N ALA A 31 -15.40 -9.39 0.55
CA ALA A 31 -15.99 -8.24 -0.16
C ALA A 31 -14.87 -7.27 -0.59
N HIS A 32 -15.15 -6.42 -1.58
CA HIS A 32 -14.29 -5.32 -1.96
C HIS A 32 -15.13 -4.09 -2.31
N ASP A 33 -14.50 -2.94 -2.23
CA ASP A 33 -15.08 -1.68 -2.67
C ASP A 33 -14.73 -1.45 -4.15
N ALA A 34 -15.73 -1.45 -5.01
CA ALA A 34 -15.55 -1.24 -6.46
C ALA A 34 -14.90 0.11 -6.82
N GLY A 35 -14.98 1.10 -5.90
CA GLY A 35 -14.33 2.40 -6.04
C GLY A 35 -12.84 2.39 -5.74
N LYS A 36 -12.29 1.29 -5.23
CA LYS A 36 -10.86 1.13 -4.97
C LYS A 36 -10.21 0.37 -6.11
N LEU A 37 -9.38 1.08 -6.86
CA LEU A 37 -8.69 0.54 -8.02
C LEU A 37 -7.29 0.09 -7.62
N LEU A 38 -7.02 -1.21 -7.66
CA LEU A 38 -5.70 -1.76 -7.36
C LEU A 38 -4.94 -2.06 -8.65
N LEU A 39 -3.93 -1.23 -8.92
CA LEU A 39 -3.15 -1.21 -10.15
C LEU A 39 -1.76 -1.81 -9.91
N GLN A 40 -1.29 -2.70 -10.77
CA GLN A 40 0.09 -3.21 -10.71
C GLN A 40 0.99 -2.41 -11.65
N ILE A 41 1.40 -1.22 -11.22
CA ILE A 41 2.23 -0.28 -12.00
C ILE A 41 3.47 0.20 -11.23
N GLY A 42 3.61 -0.20 -9.97
CA GLY A 42 4.75 0.15 -9.12
C GLY A 42 4.95 1.64 -8.90
N ALA A 43 6.08 2.00 -8.28
CA ALA A 43 6.39 3.39 -7.96
C ALA A 43 6.54 4.27 -9.22
N ALA A 44 7.11 3.72 -10.30
CA ALA A 44 7.27 4.45 -11.57
C ALA A 44 5.91 4.79 -12.20
N GLY A 45 4.96 3.84 -12.19
CA GLY A 45 3.60 4.09 -12.66
C GLY A 45 2.84 5.07 -11.78
N ALA A 46 3.05 5.04 -10.46
CA ALA A 46 2.48 6.02 -9.55
C ALA A 46 3.01 7.44 -9.83
N ALA A 47 4.32 7.59 -10.09
CA ALA A 47 4.91 8.87 -10.50
C ALA A 47 4.29 9.35 -11.82
N TYR A 48 4.17 8.46 -12.80
CA TYR A 48 3.54 8.78 -14.08
C TYR A 48 2.07 9.22 -13.92
N LEU A 49 1.31 8.59 -13.02
CA LEU A 49 -0.05 9.03 -12.71
C LEU A 49 -0.06 10.46 -12.15
N ARG A 50 0.85 10.79 -11.22
CA ARG A 50 0.98 12.15 -10.64
C ARG A 50 1.30 13.20 -11.70
N GLU A 51 2.22 12.90 -12.59
CA GLU A 51 2.58 13.79 -13.72
C GLU A 51 1.39 14.06 -14.65
N ASN A 52 0.41 13.15 -14.70
CA ASN A 52 -0.82 13.26 -15.48
C ASN A 52 -2.05 13.70 -14.64
N GLY A 53 -1.83 14.22 -13.44
CA GLY A 53 -2.86 14.83 -12.60
C GLY A 53 -3.72 13.84 -11.81
N PHE A 54 -3.22 12.63 -11.57
CA PHE A 54 -3.86 11.64 -10.71
C PHE A 54 -3.00 11.36 -9.48
N GLU A 55 -3.53 11.62 -8.29
CA GLU A 55 -2.84 11.31 -7.03
C GLU A 55 -3.33 9.96 -6.50
N PRO A 56 -2.49 8.91 -6.52
CA PRO A 56 -2.83 7.64 -5.91
C PRO A 56 -2.79 7.71 -4.39
N GLU A 57 -3.64 6.94 -3.74
CA GLU A 57 -3.70 6.85 -2.27
C GLU A 57 -2.45 6.21 -1.69
N MET A 58 -1.92 5.17 -2.35
CA MET A 58 -0.85 4.36 -1.78
C MET A 58 -0.03 3.66 -2.85
N VAL A 59 1.26 3.50 -2.55
CA VAL A 59 2.17 2.60 -3.28
C VAL A 59 2.70 1.55 -2.32
N CYS A 60 2.53 0.26 -2.65
CA CYS A 60 3.05 -0.84 -1.86
C CYS A 60 3.67 -1.90 -2.79
N GLY A 61 4.99 -1.89 -2.91
CA GLY A 61 5.70 -2.73 -3.86
C GLY A 61 5.22 -2.51 -5.30
N PRO A 62 4.78 -3.55 -6.02
CA PRO A 62 4.24 -3.40 -7.37
C PRO A 62 2.85 -2.79 -7.41
N ASN A 63 2.15 -2.72 -6.29
CA ASN A 63 0.75 -2.35 -6.22
C ASN A 63 0.59 -0.86 -5.91
N VAL A 64 -0.33 -0.23 -6.62
CA VAL A 64 -0.74 1.17 -6.43
C VAL A 64 -2.24 1.19 -6.22
N LEU A 65 -2.68 1.77 -5.12
CA LEU A 65 -4.10 1.96 -4.82
C LEU A 65 -4.53 3.35 -5.27
N ALA A 66 -5.54 3.42 -6.12
CA ALA A 66 -6.28 4.63 -6.42
C ALA A 66 -7.70 4.52 -5.89
N MET A 67 -8.25 5.61 -5.40
CA MET A 67 -9.61 5.67 -4.88
C MET A 67 -10.46 6.59 -5.75
N THR A 68 -11.69 6.17 -6.00
CA THR A 68 -12.68 6.97 -6.70
C THR A 68 -13.72 7.52 -5.73
N SER A 69 -14.35 8.62 -6.12
CA SER A 69 -15.33 9.32 -5.33
C SER A 69 -16.54 9.70 -6.20
N PRO A 70 -17.73 9.82 -5.62
CA PRO A 70 -18.87 10.43 -6.33
C PRO A 70 -18.63 11.87 -6.78
N CYS A 71 -17.66 12.55 -6.15
CA CYS A 71 -17.30 13.94 -6.45
C CYS A 71 -16.26 14.08 -7.56
N ASP A 72 -15.72 12.97 -8.07
CA ASP A 72 -14.81 13.02 -9.20
C ASP A 72 -15.51 13.55 -10.46
N ALA A 73 -14.77 14.29 -11.29
CA ALA A 73 -15.25 14.78 -12.56
C ALA A 73 -15.85 13.62 -13.41
N GLU A 74 -16.84 13.93 -14.22
CA GLU A 74 -17.57 12.90 -14.96
C GLU A 74 -16.67 12.10 -15.91
N ASP A 75 -15.63 12.75 -16.45
CA ASP A 75 -14.62 12.19 -17.35
C ASP A 75 -13.37 11.63 -16.65
N ALA A 76 -13.27 11.73 -15.32
CA ALA A 76 -12.04 11.38 -14.60
C ALA A 76 -11.58 9.95 -14.86
N LEU A 77 -12.50 8.99 -14.84
CA LEU A 77 -12.15 7.58 -15.10
C LEU A 77 -11.81 7.31 -16.57
N ASP A 78 -12.43 8.03 -17.51
CA ASP A 78 -12.11 7.92 -18.93
C ASP A 78 -10.68 8.46 -19.19
N ARG A 79 -10.33 9.61 -18.58
CA ARG A 79 -8.95 10.15 -18.62
C ARG A 79 -7.95 9.23 -17.94
N LEU A 80 -8.30 8.62 -16.80
CA LEU A 80 -7.42 7.65 -16.15
C LEU A 80 -7.17 6.44 -17.05
N ALA A 81 -8.20 5.95 -17.74
CA ALA A 81 -8.05 4.85 -18.70
C ALA A 81 -7.10 5.21 -19.85
N ASP A 82 -7.19 6.43 -20.38
CA ASP A 82 -6.30 6.91 -21.45
C ASP A 82 -4.85 7.02 -20.94
N VAL A 83 -4.63 7.54 -19.74
CA VAL A 83 -3.30 7.64 -19.12
C VAL A 83 -2.70 6.25 -18.87
N LEU A 84 -3.50 5.31 -18.37
CA LEU A 84 -3.05 3.92 -18.19
C LEU A 84 -2.77 3.23 -19.51
N ALA A 85 -3.54 3.49 -20.55
CA ALA A 85 -3.29 2.95 -21.89
C ALA A 85 -2.01 3.53 -22.53
N ALA A 86 -1.65 4.78 -22.22
CA ALA A 86 -0.40 5.38 -22.64
C ALA A 86 0.79 4.78 -21.88
N TRP A 87 0.66 4.63 -20.55
CA TRP A 87 1.64 3.95 -19.70
C TRP A 87 1.91 2.52 -20.17
N ASP A 88 0.86 1.75 -20.45
CA ASP A 88 0.91 0.34 -20.82
C ASP A 88 1.80 0.07 -22.06
N LYS A 89 1.88 1.04 -22.99
CA LYS A 89 2.73 0.94 -24.18
C LYS A 89 4.22 0.95 -23.88
N THR A 90 4.62 1.53 -22.77
CA THR A 90 6.02 1.71 -22.37
C THR A 90 6.40 0.88 -21.15
N ALA A 91 5.39 0.38 -20.43
CA ALA A 91 5.59 -0.40 -19.21
C ALA A 91 6.15 -1.80 -19.53
N ALA A 92 7.08 -2.24 -18.68
CA ALA A 92 7.41 -3.65 -18.62
C ALA A 92 6.30 -4.42 -17.88
N PRO A 93 6.07 -5.70 -18.20
CA PRO A 93 5.13 -6.51 -17.43
C PRO A 93 5.44 -6.44 -15.93
N PRO A 94 4.42 -6.36 -15.07
CA PRO A 94 4.64 -6.18 -13.64
C PRO A 94 5.42 -7.37 -13.06
N ASN A 95 6.54 -7.07 -12.42
CA ASN A 95 7.24 -8.05 -11.60
C ASN A 95 6.50 -8.16 -10.26
N ALA A 96 5.71 -9.20 -10.12
CA ALA A 96 4.82 -9.43 -8.99
C ALA A 96 5.53 -10.05 -7.77
N ALA A 97 6.72 -9.61 -7.43
CA ALA A 97 7.32 -10.02 -6.17
C ALA A 97 6.42 -9.54 -5.01
N PRO A 98 5.94 -10.44 -4.16
CA PRO A 98 5.06 -10.04 -3.07
C PRO A 98 5.83 -9.14 -2.10
N HIS A 99 5.23 -8.02 -1.72
CA HIS A 99 5.72 -7.21 -0.60
C HIS A 99 5.31 -7.92 0.69
N ILE A 100 6.26 -8.63 1.30
CA ILE A 100 6.00 -9.35 2.55
C ILE A 100 6.33 -8.40 3.70
N LEU A 101 5.32 -8.03 4.47
CA LEU A 101 5.52 -7.35 5.75
C LEU A 101 6.18 -8.33 6.73
N PRO A 102 7.08 -7.84 7.63
CA PRO A 102 7.65 -8.69 8.65
C PRO A 102 6.54 -9.26 9.54
N ALA A 103 6.67 -10.52 9.92
CA ALA A 103 5.73 -11.16 10.83
C ALA A 103 5.72 -10.42 12.18
N PRO A 104 4.55 -10.28 12.82
CA PRO A 104 4.44 -9.72 14.16
C PRO A 104 5.33 -10.46 15.17
N GLY A 105 5.90 -9.74 16.11
CA GLY A 105 6.65 -10.31 17.21
C GLY A 105 5.74 -10.96 18.27
N ALA A 106 6.33 -11.65 19.23
CA ALA A 106 5.59 -12.25 20.35
C ALA A 106 4.94 -11.14 21.19
N VAL A 107 3.67 -11.33 21.55
CA VAL A 107 2.98 -10.44 22.50
C VAL A 107 3.53 -10.70 23.91
N ARG A 108 4.20 -9.71 24.50
CA ARG A 108 4.80 -9.77 25.83
C ARG A 108 3.89 -9.23 26.92
N CYS A 109 3.02 -8.29 26.58
CA CYS A 109 2.00 -7.73 27.48
C CYS A 109 0.90 -7.06 26.67
N THR A 110 -0.17 -6.65 27.33
CA THR A 110 -1.25 -5.89 26.68
C THR A 110 -0.78 -4.48 26.28
N ILE A 111 -1.40 -3.90 25.27
CA ILE A 111 -1.14 -2.52 24.82
C ILE A 111 -1.21 -1.55 25.99
N GLY A 112 -2.28 -1.61 26.79
CA GLY A 112 -2.45 -0.73 27.94
C GLY A 112 -1.34 -0.88 28.97
N ALA A 113 -0.87 -2.11 29.23
CA ALA A 113 0.24 -2.34 30.15
C ALA A 113 1.57 -1.80 29.59
N ALA A 114 1.80 -1.89 28.28
CA ALA A 114 3.00 -1.35 27.65
C ALA A 114 3.03 0.18 27.72
N LEU A 115 1.91 0.85 27.39
CA LEU A 115 1.81 2.31 27.39
C LEU A 115 1.98 2.96 28.77
N LEU A 116 1.70 2.21 29.86
CA LEU A 116 1.83 2.71 31.24
C LEU A 116 3.22 2.46 31.84
N ARG A 117 4.12 1.76 31.16
CA ARG A 117 5.48 1.49 31.66
C ARG A 117 6.44 2.62 31.28
N PRO A 118 7.47 2.87 32.12
CA PRO A 118 8.57 3.72 31.70
C PRO A 118 9.19 3.21 30.41
N SER A 119 9.41 4.10 29.44
CA SER A 119 9.97 3.79 28.15
C SER A 119 11.14 4.71 27.81
N ARG A 120 11.91 4.35 26.80
CA ARG A 120 13.02 5.13 26.27
C ARG A 120 13.10 4.99 24.76
N ILE A 121 13.55 6.03 24.10
CA ILE A 121 13.83 6.00 22.67
C ILE A 121 15.19 5.35 22.44
N VAL A 122 15.25 4.39 21.53
CA VAL A 122 16.48 3.68 21.14
C VAL A 122 16.48 3.47 19.63
N PRO A 123 17.66 3.38 18.97
CA PRO A 123 17.73 2.97 17.57
C PRO A 123 17.06 1.60 17.37
N MET A 124 16.40 1.42 16.23
CA MET A 124 15.61 0.21 15.93
C MET A 124 16.44 -1.09 16.09
N GLN A 125 17.69 -1.09 15.63
CA GLN A 125 18.59 -2.24 15.75
C GLN A 125 18.89 -2.60 17.22
N SER A 126 18.90 -1.60 18.10
CA SER A 126 19.11 -1.79 19.55
C SER A 126 17.83 -2.20 20.27
N ALA A 127 16.69 -2.08 19.61
CA ALA A 127 15.39 -2.47 20.16
C ALA A 127 15.07 -3.96 19.97
N VAL A 128 15.82 -4.68 19.12
CA VAL A 128 15.57 -6.10 18.86
C VAL A 128 15.52 -6.91 20.15
N GLY A 129 14.49 -7.72 20.34
CA GLY A 129 14.21 -8.48 21.55
C GLY A 129 13.59 -7.67 22.70
N GLN A 130 13.45 -6.35 22.58
CA GLN A 130 12.76 -5.53 23.55
C GLN A 130 11.26 -5.45 23.24
N THR A 131 10.47 -5.02 24.24
CA THR A 131 9.03 -4.81 24.07
C THR A 131 8.78 -3.40 23.59
N ALA A 132 8.04 -3.24 22.51
CA ALA A 132 7.63 -1.94 22.00
C ALA A 132 6.72 -1.21 23.01
N ALA A 133 6.97 0.07 23.20
CA ALA A 133 6.14 0.97 24.00
C ALA A 133 5.21 1.82 23.14
N GLU A 134 5.43 1.87 21.83
CA GLU A 134 4.68 2.69 20.88
C GLU A 134 4.36 1.88 19.63
N TYR A 135 3.41 2.39 18.84
CA TYR A 135 3.15 1.88 17.51
C TYR A 135 4.23 2.36 16.53
N LEU A 136 4.64 1.49 15.63
CA LEU A 136 5.35 1.86 14.41
C LEU A 136 4.43 1.60 13.21
N TRP A 137 4.25 2.62 12.38
CA TRP A 137 3.35 2.58 11.24
C TRP A 137 4.13 2.66 9.93
N ALA A 138 3.74 1.86 8.94
CA ALA A 138 4.07 2.17 7.56
C ALA A 138 2.99 3.14 7.03
N TYR A 139 3.37 4.35 6.67
CA TYR A 139 2.43 5.34 6.16
C TYR A 139 2.97 5.98 4.86
N PRO A 140 2.14 6.14 3.82
CA PRO A 140 0.81 5.57 3.66
C PRO A 140 0.84 4.04 3.50
N PRO A 141 -0.20 3.27 3.89
CA PRO A 141 -1.55 3.69 4.26
C PRO A 141 -1.83 3.75 5.78
N GLY A 142 -0.84 3.59 6.64
CA GLY A 142 -1.04 3.52 8.06
C GLY A 142 -1.20 2.09 8.59
N VAL A 143 -0.47 1.13 7.99
CA VAL A 143 -0.43 -0.26 8.47
C VAL A 143 0.50 -0.33 9.68
N PRO A 144 0.02 -0.79 10.85
CA PRO A 144 0.90 -0.99 11.99
C PRO A 144 1.86 -2.14 11.72
N LEU A 145 3.16 -1.87 11.85
CA LEU A 145 4.23 -2.86 11.73
C LEU A 145 4.54 -3.53 13.07
N ILE A 146 4.29 -2.81 14.17
CA ILE A 146 4.37 -3.29 15.53
C ILE A 146 3.40 -2.50 16.41
N ALA A 147 2.82 -3.15 17.40
CA ALA A 147 1.97 -2.53 18.40
C ALA A 147 2.68 -2.52 19.76
N PRO A 148 2.31 -1.58 20.69
CA PRO A 148 2.80 -1.62 22.05
C PRO A 148 2.52 -2.96 22.71
N GLY A 149 3.52 -3.51 23.38
CA GLY A 149 3.44 -4.82 24.03
C GLY A 149 3.95 -5.98 23.19
N GLU A 150 4.26 -5.78 21.92
CA GLU A 150 4.89 -6.78 21.05
C GLU A 150 6.43 -6.68 21.14
N GLU A 151 7.09 -7.79 20.86
CA GLU A 151 8.54 -7.86 20.77
C GLU A 151 9.03 -7.32 19.42
N VAL A 152 10.04 -6.45 19.44
CA VAL A 152 10.73 -6.00 18.24
C VAL A 152 11.56 -7.14 17.66
N THR A 153 11.19 -7.62 16.48
CA THR A 153 11.90 -8.71 15.80
C THR A 153 13.09 -8.19 14.97
N ALA A 154 14.09 -9.06 14.76
CA ALA A 154 15.20 -8.75 13.85
C ALA A 154 14.70 -8.52 12.42
N ALA A 155 13.66 -9.23 11.99
CA ALA A 155 13.03 -9.05 10.68
C ALA A 155 12.42 -7.66 10.53
N LEU A 156 11.74 -7.15 11.57
CA LEU A 156 11.21 -5.79 11.58
C LEU A 156 12.35 -4.75 11.54
N ALA A 157 13.41 -4.95 12.33
CA ALA A 157 14.54 -4.03 12.37
C ALA A 157 15.36 -3.98 11.07
N ALA A 158 15.32 -5.06 10.28
CA ALA A 158 15.98 -5.16 8.98
C ALA A 158 15.06 -4.80 7.80
N ALA A 159 13.77 -4.57 8.02
CA ALA A 159 12.84 -4.28 6.95
C ALA A 159 13.21 -2.96 6.25
N PRO A 160 13.32 -2.96 4.91
CA PRO A 160 13.51 -1.74 4.17
C PRO A 160 12.19 -0.94 4.24
N PHE A 161 12.17 0.09 5.07
CA PHE A 161 11.08 1.08 5.01
C PHE A 161 11.15 1.76 3.66
N ALA A 162 10.00 1.93 3.02
CA ALA A 162 9.94 2.51 1.67
C ALA A 162 10.73 3.84 1.61
N PRO A 163 11.43 4.13 0.48
CA PRO A 163 12.13 5.39 0.32
C PRO A 163 11.13 6.55 0.47
N GLY A 164 11.36 7.43 1.43
CA GLY A 164 10.46 8.51 1.86
C GLY A 164 10.23 8.56 3.38
N TRP A 165 10.70 7.57 4.13
CA TRP A 165 10.82 7.66 5.57
C TRP A 165 12.11 8.42 5.91
N GLU A 166 12.02 9.73 5.97
CA GLU A 166 12.98 10.51 6.75
C GLU A 166 12.63 10.31 8.22
N GLU A 167 13.62 9.89 9.02
CA GLU A 167 13.52 9.95 10.47
C GLU A 167 13.12 11.40 10.81
N ALA A 168 11.96 11.59 11.42
CA ALA A 168 11.63 12.89 11.97
C ALA A 168 12.71 13.23 13.02
N PRO A 169 13.29 14.43 13.00
CA PRO A 169 14.35 14.84 13.91
C PRO A 169 13.91 14.84 15.36
#